data_93aeacd5b3a177a28afa006ba06c1567
#
_entry.id   93aeacd5b3a177a28afa006ba06c1567
#
_cell.length_a   1.000
_cell.length_b   1.000
_cell.length_c   1.000
_cell.angle_alpha   90.00
_cell.angle_beta   90.00
_cell.angle_gamma   90.00
#
_symmetry.space_group_name_H-M   'P 1'
#
loop_
_entity.id
_entity.type
_entity.pdbx_description
1 polymer ?
#
loop_
_entity_poly.entity_id
_entity_poly.type
_entity_poly.pdbx_seq_one_letter_code
_entity_poly.pdbx_strand_id
1 'polypeptide(L)'
;MLKGGSGNVIWSIISTPSGLETWFADKVTAKEKVYTFQWGKTETRQAEVIHSRTNHFIRFHWLDDEEPKSYFELKIVYNELTEDLMLEVTDFAEVTEIDDIKDLWDSDIEKLKRTSGL
;
A
#
# COMPACT_ATOMS: atom_id res chain seq x y z
N MET A 1 -3.52 -0.01 -13.41
CA MET A 1 -3.88 -1.42 -13.71
C MET A 1 -2.63 -2.28 -13.84
N LEU A 2 -2.62 -3.41 -13.18
CA LEU A 2 -1.49 -4.33 -13.18
C LEU A 2 -1.81 -5.52 -14.09
N LYS A 3 -0.92 -5.79 -15.03
CA LYS A 3 -1.11 -6.88 -16.00
C LYS A 3 -0.11 -7.99 -15.77
N GLY A 4 -0.53 -9.24 -16.06
CA GLY A 4 0.37 -10.37 -16.11
C GLY A 4 0.86 -10.92 -14.78
N GLY A 5 0.43 -10.36 -13.67
CA GLY A 5 0.80 -10.86 -12.36
C GLY A 5 -0.22 -11.85 -11.82
N SER A 6 0.22 -12.82 -11.04
CA SER A 6 -0.70 -13.62 -10.25
C SER A 6 -1.08 -12.84 -8.98
N GLY A 7 -2.24 -13.15 -8.39
CA GLY A 7 -2.65 -12.56 -7.13
C GLY A 7 -1.61 -12.75 -6.03
N ASN A 8 -0.92 -13.88 -6.02
CA ASN A 8 0.12 -14.18 -5.03
C ASN A 8 1.31 -13.22 -5.15
N VAL A 9 1.73 -12.89 -6.37
CA VAL A 9 2.85 -11.96 -6.60
C VAL A 9 2.46 -10.55 -6.13
N ILE A 10 1.29 -10.09 -6.53
CA ILE A 10 0.81 -8.77 -6.13
C ILE A 10 0.62 -8.70 -4.62
N TRP A 11 0.06 -9.74 -4.02
CA TRP A 11 -0.12 -9.81 -2.57
C TRP A 11 1.21 -9.67 -1.83
N SER A 12 2.25 -10.36 -2.30
CA SER A 12 3.58 -10.26 -1.72
C SER A 12 4.12 -8.83 -1.78
N ILE A 13 3.87 -8.12 -2.88
CA ILE A 13 4.35 -6.75 -3.08
C ILE A 13 3.64 -5.75 -2.14
N ILE A 14 2.37 -5.96 -1.84
CA ILE A 14 1.60 -5.02 -1.02
C ILE A 14 1.51 -5.38 0.46
N SER A 15 1.87 -6.61 0.85
CA SER A 15 1.64 -7.07 2.22
C SER A 15 2.91 -7.42 2.99
N THR A 16 4.04 -7.63 2.32
CA THR A 16 5.29 -7.99 3.00
C THR A 16 6.21 -6.79 3.14
N PRO A 17 7.06 -6.77 4.20
CA PRO A 17 8.04 -5.70 4.32
C PRO A 17 8.95 -5.58 3.11
N SER A 18 9.48 -6.69 2.60
CA SER A 18 10.35 -6.66 1.42
C SER A 18 9.63 -6.16 0.18
N GLY A 19 8.36 -6.53 0.00
CA GLY A 19 7.55 -6.05 -1.11
C GLY A 19 7.30 -4.55 -1.02
N LEU A 20 6.89 -4.06 0.15
CA LEU A 20 6.63 -2.65 0.37
C LEU A 20 7.89 -1.78 0.23
N GLU A 21 9.06 -2.31 0.54
CA GLU A 21 10.33 -1.59 0.34
C GLU A 21 10.61 -1.31 -1.13
N THR A 22 10.02 -2.05 -2.05
CA THR A 22 10.30 -1.86 -3.47
C THR A 22 9.58 -0.65 -4.06
N TRP A 23 8.50 -0.19 -3.43
CA TRP A 23 7.70 0.89 -4.02
C TRP A 23 7.11 1.90 -3.04
N PHE A 24 6.82 1.49 -1.81
CA PHE A 24 6.09 2.34 -0.86
C PHE A 24 7.02 3.16 0.04
N ALA A 25 8.10 2.57 0.51
CA ALA A 25 9.03 3.23 1.43
C ALA A 25 10.46 2.77 1.15
N ASP A 26 11.44 3.50 1.66
CA ASP A 26 12.84 3.16 1.46
C ASP A 26 13.25 1.93 2.28
N LYS A 27 12.69 1.81 3.48
CA LYS A 27 12.93 0.66 4.34
C LYS A 27 11.66 0.29 5.08
N VAL A 28 11.38 -1.01 5.16
CA VAL A 28 10.19 -1.51 5.87
C VAL A 28 10.58 -2.69 6.73
N THR A 29 10.20 -2.64 8.00
CA THR A 29 10.32 -3.78 8.90
C THR A 29 8.97 -4.04 9.54
N ALA A 30 8.74 -5.25 10.00
CA ALA A 30 7.50 -5.61 10.66
C ALA A 30 7.78 -6.46 11.89
N LYS A 31 7.03 -6.19 12.94
CA LYS A 31 7.00 -7.02 14.14
C LYS A 31 5.54 -7.27 14.47
N GLU A 32 5.13 -8.54 14.33
CA GLU A 32 3.71 -8.92 14.47
C GLU A 32 2.87 -8.12 13.47
N LYS A 33 1.90 -7.33 13.95
CA LYS A 33 1.01 -6.54 13.09
C LYS A 33 1.46 -5.10 12.91
N VAL A 34 2.59 -4.70 13.50
CA VAL A 34 3.08 -3.33 13.39
C VAL A 34 4.21 -3.27 12.37
N TYR A 35 3.99 -2.44 11.36
CA TYR A 35 4.96 -2.19 10.29
C TYR A 35 5.61 -0.84 10.52
N THR A 36 6.94 -0.79 10.41
CA THR A 36 7.72 0.44 10.50
C THR A 36 8.22 0.80 9.12
N PHE A 37 7.85 1.99 8.66
CA PHE A 37 8.21 2.51 7.34
C PHE A 37 9.19 3.66 7.51
N GLN A 38 10.26 3.66 6.73
CA GLN A 38 11.27 4.71 6.77
C GLN A 38 11.46 5.30 5.37
N TRP A 39 11.40 6.62 5.29
CA TRP A 39 11.67 7.38 4.08
C TRP A 39 12.89 8.27 4.33
N GLY A 40 13.95 8.10 3.53
CA GLY A 40 15.18 8.82 3.74
C GLY A 40 15.81 8.50 5.09
N LYS A 41 16.44 9.48 5.70
CA LYS A 41 17.12 9.30 6.98
C LYS A 41 16.35 9.87 8.18
N THR A 42 15.32 10.66 7.92
CA THR A 42 14.67 11.46 8.97
C THR A 42 13.21 11.13 9.19
N GLU A 43 12.54 10.51 8.24
CA GLU A 43 11.12 10.24 8.37
C GLU A 43 10.86 8.76 8.62
N THR A 44 10.23 8.46 9.76
CA THR A 44 9.85 7.12 10.15
C THR A 44 8.44 7.15 10.72
N ARG A 45 7.59 6.26 10.24
CA ARG A 45 6.21 6.12 10.73
C ARG A 45 5.88 4.65 10.94
N GLN A 46 4.98 4.40 11.86
CA GLN A 46 4.48 3.05 12.13
C GLN A 46 2.99 2.96 11.85
N ALA A 47 2.58 1.82 11.31
CA ALA A 47 1.18 1.51 11.07
C ALA A 47 0.88 0.09 11.54
N GLU A 48 -0.33 -0.10 12.05
CA GLU A 48 -0.79 -1.42 12.48
C GLU A 48 -1.74 -2.00 11.44
N VAL A 49 -1.56 -3.28 11.14
CA VAL A 49 -2.54 -4.00 10.29
C VAL A 49 -3.79 -4.25 11.12
N ILE A 50 -4.88 -3.60 10.74
CA ILE A 50 -6.15 -3.71 11.45
C ILE A 50 -7.10 -4.70 10.81
N HIS A 51 -6.92 -5.00 9.53
CA HIS A 51 -7.72 -5.98 8.82
C HIS A 51 -6.97 -6.43 7.57
N SER A 52 -6.99 -7.72 7.27
CA SER A 52 -6.40 -8.24 6.04
C SER A 52 -7.05 -9.53 5.63
N ARG A 53 -7.02 -9.80 4.34
CA ARG A 53 -7.46 -11.06 3.76
C ARG A 53 -6.46 -11.46 2.69
N THR A 54 -5.83 -12.60 2.88
CA THR A 54 -4.78 -13.08 1.98
C THR A 54 -5.22 -13.05 0.53
N ASN A 55 -4.39 -12.49 -0.34
CA ASN A 55 -4.63 -12.33 -1.78
C ASN A 55 -5.79 -11.39 -2.12
N HIS A 56 -6.33 -10.65 -1.16
CA HIS A 56 -7.43 -9.71 -1.40
C HIS A 56 -7.09 -8.29 -0.99
N PHE A 57 -6.84 -8.05 0.29
CA PHE A 57 -6.56 -6.69 0.75
C PHE A 57 -5.78 -6.69 2.06
N ILE A 58 -5.13 -5.56 2.35
CA ILE A 58 -4.51 -5.27 3.63
C ILE A 58 -4.84 -3.82 4.01
N ARG A 59 -5.27 -3.63 5.25
CA ARG A 59 -5.70 -2.34 5.78
C ARG A 59 -4.82 -1.98 6.95
N PHE A 60 -4.26 -0.76 6.90
CA PHE A 60 -3.36 -0.24 7.93
C PHE A 60 -3.94 1.00 8.59
N HIS A 61 -3.67 1.15 9.88
CA HIS A 61 -3.95 2.37 10.62
C HIS A 61 -2.62 2.97 11.09
N TRP A 62 -2.36 4.24 10.74
CA TRP A 62 -1.16 4.93 11.20
C TRP A 62 -1.25 5.15 12.71
N LEU A 63 -0.22 4.74 13.45
CA LEU A 63 -0.23 4.87 14.91
C LEU A 63 -0.12 6.32 15.38
N ASP A 64 0.38 7.22 14.53
CA ASP A 64 0.44 8.65 14.82
C ASP A 64 -0.81 9.42 14.41
N ASP A 65 -1.82 8.75 13.89
CA ASP A 65 -3.09 9.37 13.50
C ASP A 65 -4.07 9.33 14.68
N GLU A 66 -4.56 10.49 15.09
CA GLU A 66 -5.48 10.63 16.21
C GLU A 66 -6.90 10.15 15.88
N GLU A 67 -7.27 10.09 14.60
CA GLU A 67 -8.58 9.60 14.20
C GLU A 67 -8.61 8.08 14.23
N PRO A 68 -9.31 7.46 15.20
CA PRO A 68 -9.24 5.99 15.37
C PRO A 68 -9.90 5.21 14.24
N LYS A 69 -10.71 5.87 13.41
CA LYS A 69 -11.41 5.21 12.30
C LYS A 69 -10.69 5.36 10.96
N SER A 70 -9.63 6.17 10.90
CA SER A 70 -8.88 6.35 9.67
C SER A 70 -8.06 5.11 9.35
N TYR A 71 -7.81 4.90 8.07
CA TYR A 71 -6.95 3.80 7.60
C TYR A 71 -6.53 4.07 6.17
N PHE A 72 -5.51 3.35 5.71
CA PHE A 72 -5.30 3.20 4.28
C PHE A 72 -5.38 1.72 3.93
N GLU A 73 -5.88 1.43 2.74
CA GLU A 73 -6.13 0.06 2.31
C GLU A 73 -5.58 -0.17 0.91
N LEU A 74 -4.88 -1.28 0.76
CA LEU A 74 -4.39 -1.74 -0.54
C LEU A 74 -5.19 -2.99 -0.89
N LYS A 75 -5.95 -2.93 -1.98
CA LYS A 75 -6.88 -3.98 -2.37
C LYS A 75 -6.61 -4.45 -3.79
N ILE A 76 -6.60 -5.75 -3.97
CA ILE A 76 -6.48 -6.38 -5.28
C ILE A 76 -7.88 -6.62 -5.81
N VAL A 77 -8.18 -6.04 -6.97
CA VAL A 77 -9.50 -6.18 -7.61
C VAL A 77 -9.32 -6.88 -8.95
N TYR A 78 -10.12 -7.90 -9.19
CA TYR A 78 -10.14 -8.63 -10.45
C TYR A 78 -11.21 -8.06 -11.38
N ASN A 79 -10.81 -7.71 -12.60
CA ASN A 79 -11.74 -7.25 -13.62
C ASN A 79 -12.06 -8.41 -14.57
N GLU A 80 -13.28 -8.93 -14.49
CA GLU A 80 -13.69 -10.08 -15.28
C GLU A 80 -13.72 -9.80 -16.79
N LEU A 81 -14.00 -8.57 -17.18
CA LEU A 81 -14.11 -8.22 -18.60
C LEU A 81 -12.76 -8.24 -19.30
N THR A 82 -11.71 -7.78 -18.63
CA THR A 82 -10.37 -7.71 -19.19
C THR A 82 -9.44 -8.80 -18.69
N GLU A 83 -9.87 -9.56 -17.68
CA GLU A 83 -9.07 -10.58 -16.99
C GLU A 83 -7.80 -10.01 -16.35
N ASP A 84 -7.84 -8.72 -16.01
CA ASP A 84 -6.72 -8.02 -15.37
C ASP A 84 -6.92 -7.90 -13.87
N LEU A 85 -5.80 -7.79 -13.16
CA LEU A 85 -5.80 -7.44 -11.75
C LEU A 85 -5.52 -5.94 -11.61
N MET A 86 -6.23 -5.30 -10.68
CA MET A 86 -6.10 -3.87 -10.39
C MET A 86 -5.75 -3.68 -8.93
N LEU A 87 -4.93 -2.71 -8.65
CA LEU A 87 -4.67 -2.29 -7.27
C LEU A 87 -5.55 -1.07 -6.97
N GLU A 88 -6.41 -1.19 -5.96
CA GLU A 88 -7.27 -0.11 -5.51
C GLU A 88 -6.75 0.39 -4.17
N VAL A 89 -6.50 1.69 -4.08
CA VAL A 89 -5.99 2.34 -2.87
C VAL A 89 -7.09 3.19 -2.26
N THR A 90 -7.34 2.99 -0.97
CA THR A 90 -8.25 3.83 -0.19
C THR A 90 -7.45 4.51 0.92
N ASP A 91 -7.59 5.82 1.04
CA ASP A 91 -6.92 6.60 2.08
C ASP A 91 -7.84 7.74 2.53
N PHE A 92 -7.54 8.30 3.68
CA PHE A 92 -8.29 9.44 4.24
C PHE A 92 -7.39 10.66 4.29
N ALA A 93 -7.94 11.81 3.90
CA ALA A 93 -7.20 13.06 3.89
C ALA A 93 -8.14 14.21 4.20
N GLU A 94 -7.59 15.30 4.74
CA GLU A 94 -8.30 16.56 4.81
C GLU A 94 -8.65 17.04 3.40
N VAL A 95 -9.76 17.76 3.24
CA VAL A 95 -10.21 18.23 1.92
C VAL A 95 -9.10 19.00 1.20
N THR A 96 -8.31 19.79 1.96
CA THR A 96 -7.23 20.59 1.41
C THR A 96 -6.01 19.77 0.98
N GLU A 97 -5.93 18.51 1.40
CA GLU A 97 -4.77 17.64 1.15
C GLU A 97 -5.04 16.54 0.12
N ILE A 98 -6.27 16.42 -0.37
CA ILE A 98 -6.67 15.32 -1.26
C ILE A 98 -5.80 15.23 -2.50
N ASP A 99 -5.55 16.36 -3.17
CA ASP A 99 -4.76 16.36 -4.40
C ASP A 99 -3.32 15.95 -4.14
N ASP A 100 -2.73 16.44 -3.05
CA ASP A 100 -1.35 16.09 -2.68
C ASP A 100 -1.22 14.60 -2.37
N ILE A 101 -2.20 14.04 -1.67
CA ILE A 101 -2.19 12.61 -1.32
C ILE A 101 -2.39 11.73 -2.54
N LYS A 102 -3.27 12.14 -3.47
CA LYS A 102 -3.44 11.44 -4.73
C LYS A 102 -2.14 11.43 -5.53
N ASP A 103 -1.45 12.55 -5.60
CA ASP A 103 -0.18 12.65 -6.32
C ASP A 103 0.88 11.74 -5.72
N LEU A 104 0.95 11.66 -4.40
CA LEU A 104 1.87 10.75 -3.72
C LEU A 104 1.56 9.28 -4.05
N TRP A 105 0.29 8.89 -4.00
CA TRP A 105 -0.10 7.53 -4.34
C TRP A 105 0.16 7.21 -5.80
N ASP A 106 -0.13 8.14 -6.72
CA ASP A 106 0.14 7.95 -8.15
C ASP A 106 1.62 7.73 -8.40
N SER A 107 2.49 8.50 -7.73
CA SER A 107 3.93 8.35 -7.84
C SER A 107 4.40 6.99 -7.32
N ASP A 108 3.87 6.56 -6.17
CA ASP A 108 4.21 5.27 -5.57
C ASP A 108 3.75 4.10 -6.45
N ILE A 109 2.54 4.17 -7.00
CA ILE A 109 2.01 3.14 -7.90
C ILE A 109 2.85 3.05 -9.18
N GLU A 110 3.29 4.19 -9.71
CA GLU A 110 4.18 4.20 -10.87
C GLU A 110 5.49 3.49 -10.56
N LYS A 111 6.05 3.74 -9.38
CA LYS A 111 7.25 3.06 -8.92
C LYS A 111 7.03 1.56 -8.77
N LEU A 112 5.87 1.15 -8.25
CA LEU A 112 5.49 -0.25 -8.13
C LEU A 112 5.50 -0.93 -9.51
N LYS A 113 4.88 -0.30 -10.51
CA LYS A 113 4.84 -0.84 -11.86
C LYS A 113 6.23 -1.01 -12.47
N ARG A 114 7.09 -0.02 -12.30
CA ARG A 114 8.45 -0.07 -12.86
C ARG A 114 9.30 -1.14 -12.16
N THR A 115 9.18 -1.25 -10.86
CA THR A 115 10.02 -2.15 -10.06
C THR A 115 9.59 -3.61 -10.20
N SER A 116 8.29 -3.86 -10.28
CA SER A 116 7.73 -5.21 -10.32
C SER A 116 7.57 -5.76 -11.74
N GLY A 117 7.62 -4.92 -12.76
CA GLY A 117 7.37 -5.34 -14.13
C GLY A 117 5.91 -5.60 -14.45
N LEU A 118 5.03 -5.14 -13.60
CA LEU A 118 3.58 -5.34 -13.76
C LEU A 118 2.88 -4.22 -14.51
#